data_deeb47ad2ae537100df251e43ffeaf7e
#
_entry.id   deeb47ad2ae537100df251e43ffeaf7e
#
_cell.length_a   1.000
_cell.length_b   1.000
_cell.length_c   1.000
_cell.angle_alpha   90.00
_cell.angle_beta   90.00
_cell.angle_gamma   90.00
#
_symmetry.space_group_name_H-M   'P 1'
#
loop_
_entity.id
_entity.type
_entity.pdbx_description
1 polymer ?
#
loop_
_entity_poly.entity_id
_entity_poly.type
_entity_poly.pdbx_seq_one_letter_code
_entity_poly.pdbx_strand_id
1 'polypeptide(L)'
;LKIKESEEIMVGITGYGAYVPRHRIKVEEIAKVWGADAQAYKKGLLVEEKSVPGPDQDTITMSVEAAFSALKRAQIDPRKIGAVYVGSESHPYVVKPSGTTVGESLGATPDIHCADFEFACKAGSEAMFVCLGLVGSGSIEYGLAIGADTSQGAPGDALEYTAAAGAAAFIMGKDNIIAEAVDTYSFMTDTPDFWRREYQFYPRHASRFTGDPAYFKHILGAGKAMLEKVKMKPKDFQYAVFHQPNGKFPQRVGRLLGFEKKQIETGLLCPKLGNTYSGSS
;
A
#
# COMPACT_ATOMS: atom_id res chain seq x y z
N LEU A 1 16.24 40.03 -11.50
CA LEU A 1 15.27 39.14 -10.83
C LEU A 1 15.97 38.63 -9.57
N LYS A 2 15.59 39.12 -8.39
CA LYS A 2 15.95 38.48 -7.13
C LYS A 2 15.13 37.21 -7.07
N ILE A 3 15.80 36.04 -7.15
CA ILE A 3 15.20 34.76 -6.78
C ILE A 3 14.92 34.90 -5.29
N LYS A 4 13.63 35.00 -4.89
CA LYS A 4 13.24 34.80 -3.50
C LYS A 4 13.75 33.40 -3.12
N GLU A 5 14.52 33.32 -2.02
CA GLU A 5 14.73 32.05 -1.35
C GLU A 5 13.36 31.40 -1.21
N SER A 6 13.16 30.25 -1.83
CA SER A 6 11.92 29.52 -1.72
C SER A 6 11.78 29.10 -0.26
N GLU A 7 10.79 29.65 0.44
CA GLU A 7 10.34 29.01 1.68
C GLU A 7 10.15 27.53 1.38
N GLU A 8 10.77 26.68 2.15
CA GLU A 8 10.70 25.23 1.99
C GLU A 8 9.25 24.82 2.24
N ILE A 9 8.52 24.51 1.17
CA ILE A 9 7.09 24.21 1.23
C ILE A 9 6.96 22.82 1.85
N MET A 10 6.59 22.78 3.11
CA MET A 10 6.32 21.54 3.83
C MET A 10 5.05 20.88 3.29
N VAL A 11 5.13 19.63 2.88
CA VAL A 11 4.01 18.80 2.44
C VAL A 11 4.02 17.50 3.23
N GLY A 12 2.86 17.02 3.60
CA GLY A 12 2.79 15.78 4.36
C GLY A 12 1.39 15.22 4.47
N ILE A 13 1.26 14.22 5.31
CA ILE A 13 -0.01 13.57 5.63
C ILE A 13 -0.78 14.47 6.60
N THR A 14 -2.00 14.84 6.26
CA THR A 14 -2.94 15.62 7.09
C THR A 14 -4.08 14.77 7.62
N GLY A 15 -4.34 13.62 6.98
CA GLY A 15 -5.33 12.66 7.43
C GLY A 15 -5.02 11.27 6.91
N TYR A 16 -5.43 10.26 7.66
CA TYR A 16 -5.25 8.86 7.29
C TYR A 16 -6.44 8.01 7.68
N GLY A 17 -6.67 6.93 6.96
CA GLY A 17 -7.71 5.96 7.26
C GLY A 17 -7.34 4.59 6.75
N ALA A 18 -7.96 3.57 7.31
CA ALA A 18 -7.83 2.21 6.83
C ALA A 18 -9.16 1.48 6.98
N TYR A 19 -9.36 0.52 6.11
CA TYR A 19 -10.44 -0.44 6.21
C TYR A 19 -9.91 -1.86 6.04
N VAL A 20 -10.27 -2.72 6.98
CA VAL A 20 -9.95 -4.16 6.93
C VAL A 20 -11.27 -4.92 7.07
N PRO A 21 -11.63 -5.77 6.09
CA PRO A 21 -12.83 -6.61 6.20
C PRO A 21 -12.85 -7.41 7.50
N ARG A 22 -14.03 -7.61 8.06
CA ARG A 22 -14.18 -8.33 9.33
C ARG A 22 -13.93 -9.84 9.25
N HIS A 23 -14.14 -10.42 8.07
CA HIS A 23 -13.98 -11.86 7.87
C HIS A 23 -12.52 -12.28 7.84
N ARG A 24 -12.23 -13.45 8.39
CA ARG A 24 -10.90 -14.06 8.42
C ARG A 24 -10.98 -15.50 7.96
N ILE A 25 -9.97 -15.93 7.23
CA ILE A 25 -9.74 -17.35 6.95
C ILE A 25 -8.40 -17.73 7.60
N LYS A 26 -8.41 -18.74 8.46
CA LYS A 26 -7.20 -19.26 9.08
C LYS A 26 -6.45 -20.15 8.11
N VAL A 27 -5.12 -20.17 8.24
CA VAL A 27 -4.24 -21.03 7.44
C VAL A 27 -4.63 -22.50 7.55
N GLU A 28 -5.10 -22.93 8.73
CA GLU A 28 -5.55 -24.31 8.97
C GLU A 28 -6.75 -24.70 8.10
N GLU A 29 -7.68 -23.78 7.87
CA GLU A 29 -8.87 -24.06 7.05
C GLU A 29 -8.48 -24.25 5.57
N ILE A 30 -7.57 -23.44 5.05
CA ILE A 30 -7.05 -23.59 3.68
C ILE A 30 -6.29 -24.90 3.55
N ALA A 31 -5.37 -25.17 4.49
CA ALA A 31 -4.55 -26.39 4.49
C ALA A 31 -5.40 -27.65 4.56
N LYS A 32 -6.50 -27.63 5.32
CA LYS A 32 -7.46 -28.74 5.42
C LYS A 32 -8.09 -29.07 4.07
N VAL A 33 -8.48 -28.05 3.28
CA VAL A 33 -9.07 -28.25 1.95
C VAL A 33 -8.11 -28.99 1.01
N TRP A 34 -6.83 -28.67 1.09
CA TRP A 34 -5.80 -29.20 0.19
C TRP A 34 -5.02 -30.40 0.75
N GLY A 35 -5.36 -30.87 1.95
CA GLY A 35 -4.60 -31.92 2.62
C GLY A 35 -3.13 -31.52 2.90
N ALA A 36 -2.87 -30.23 3.12
CA ALA A 36 -1.54 -29.66 3.30
C ALA A 36 -1.18 -29.52 4.80
N ASP A 37 0.12 -29.40 5.09
CA ASP A 37 0.62 -29.15 6.45
C ASP A 37 0.47 -27.67 6.83
N ALA A 38 -0.55 -27.33 7.60
CA ALA A 38 -0.81 -25.97 8.08
C ALA A 38 0.37 -25.39 8.89
N GLN A 39 1.07 -26.22 9.68
CA GLN A 39 2.19 -25.75 10.49
C GLN A 39 3.40 -25.40 9.63
N ALA A 40 3.64 -26.14 8.55
CA ALA A 40 4.68 -25.81 7.57
C ALA A 40 4.39 -24.46 6.90
N TYR A 41 3.15 -24.19 6.48
CA TYR A 41 2.75 -22.90 5.90
C TYR A 41 2.86 -21.77 6.91
N LYS A 42 2.33 -21.91 8.12
CA LYS A 42 2.43 -20.89 9.19
C LYS A 42 3.89 -20.56 9.50
N LYS A 43 4.74 -21.57 9.68
CA LYS A 43 6.17 -21.39 9.90
C LYS A 43 6.88 -20.83 8.66
N GLY A 44 6.45 -21.24 7.47
CA GLY A 44 7.02 -20.82 6.19
C GLY A 44 6.76 -19.35 5.86
N LEU A 45 5.54 -18.88 6.07
CA LEU A 45 5.06 -17.57 5.67
C LEU A 45 4.96 -16.57 6.84
N LEU A 46 4.93 -17.04 8.09
CA LEU A 46 4.58 -16.27 9.28
C LEU A 46 3.23 -15.55 9.10
N VAL A 47 2.22 -16.30 8.67
CA VAL A 47 0.83 -15.88 8.57
C VAL A 47 -0.02 -16.87 9.34
N GLU A 48 -0.95 -16.38 10.15
CA GLU A 48 -1.88 -17.20 10.92
C GLU A 48 -3.26 -17.22 10.28
N GLU A 49 -3.69 -16.06 9.82
CA GLU A 49 -4.97 -15.84 9.16
C GLU A 49 -4.88 -14.65 8.19
N LYS A 50 -5.83 -14.58 7.27
CA LYS A 50 -5.93 -13.48 6.31
C LYS A 50 -7.32 -12.86 6.31
N SER A 51 -7.39 -11.56 6.01
CA SER A 51 -8.64 -10.85 5.79
C SER A 51 -9.23 -11.20 4.43
N VAL A 52 -10.54 -11.35 4.37
CA VAL A 52 -11.29 -11.58 3.14
C VAL A 52 -12.51 -10.67 3.07
N PRO A 53 -12.86 -10.16 1.88
CA PRO A 53 -14.02 -9.28 1.73
C PRO A 53 -15.31 -10.03 1.97
N GLY A 54 -16.34 -9.32 2.40
CA GLY A 54 -17.72 -9.79 2.35
C GLY A 54 -18.22 -9.85 0.89
N PRO A 55 -19.38 -10.47 0.64
CA PRO A 55 -19.94 -10.58 -0.71
C PRO A 55 -20.34 -9.23 -1.33
N ASP A 56 -20.48 -8.21 -0.52
CA ASP A 56 -20.84 -6.82 -0.85
C ASP A 56 -19.61 -5.88 -0.86
N GLN A 57 -18.40 -6.41 -0.72
CA GLN A 57 -17.18 -5.63 -0.61
C GLN A 57 -16.23 -5.89 -1.77
N ASP A 58 -15.72 -4.81 -2.33
CA ASP A 58 -14.67 -4.79 -3.36
C ASP A 58 -13.64 -3.70 -3.07
N THR A 59 -12.70 -3.52 -3.98
CA THR A 59 -11.66 -2.49 -3.88
C THR A 59 -12.26 -1.08 -3.75
N ILE A 60 -13.37 -0.77 -4.44
CA ILE A 60 -14.01 0.55 -4.39
C ILE A 60 -14.67 0.77 -3.02
N THR A 61 -15.49 -0.15 -2.57
CA THR A 61 -16.22 -0.02 -1.30
C THR A 61 -15.27 0.10 -0.10
N MET A 62 -14.19 -0.68 -0.10
CA MET A 62 -13.16 -0.56 0.93
C MET A 62 -12.38 0.76 0.85
N SER A 63 -12.13 1.25 -0.38
CA SER A 63 -11.50 2.57 -0.59
C SER A 63 -12.36 3.70 -0.05
N VAL A 64 -13.67 3.65 -0.24
CA VAL A 64 -14.62 4.64 0.30
C VAL A 64 -14.56 4.67 1.82
N GLU A 65 -14.60 3.53 2.49
CA GLU A 65 -14.54 3.45 3.95
C GLU A 65 -13.21 3.97 4.53
N ALA A 66 -12.10 3.59 3.90
CA ALA A 66 -10.78 4.10 4.29
C ALA A 66 -10.69 5.63 4.08
N ALA A 67 -11.21 6.12 2.96
CA ALA A 67 -11.21 7.54 2.62
C ALA A 67 -12.10 8.38 3.56
N PHE A 68 -13.28 7.90 3.94
CA PHE A 68 -14.12 8.54 4.97
C PHE A 68 -13.38 8.64 6.30
N SER A 69 -12.67 7.59 6.70
CA SER A 69 -11.86 7.61 7.92
C SER A 69 -10.73 8.64 7.84
N ALA A 70 -10.06 8.77 6.67
CA ALA A 70 -9.03 9.77 6.44
C ALA A 70 -9.59 11.19 6.48
N LEU A 71 -10.73 11.43 5.80
CA LEU A 71 -11.39 12.72 5.74
C LEU A 71 -11.85 13.18 7.15
N LYS A 72 -12.42 12.27 7.93
CA LYS A 72 -12.82 12.55 9.31
C LYS A 72 -11.64 12.97 10.19
N ARG A 73 -10.47 12.39 10.00
CA ARG A 73 -9.26 12.78 10.75
C ARG A 73 -8.64 14.08 10.27
N ALA A 74 -8.64 14.31 8.96
CA ALA A 74 -8.15 15.57 8.37
C ALA A 74 -9.02 16.78 8.75
N GLN A 75 -10.31 16.57 9.03
CA GLN A 75 -11.30 17.63 9.34
C GLN A 75 -11.35 18.73 8.28
N ILE A 76 -11.25 18.38 7.01
CA ILE A 76 -11.33 19.29 5.88
C ILE A 76 -12.67 19.14 5.14
N ASP A 77 -13.08 20.20 4.41
CA ASP A 77 -14.18 20.11 3.46
C ASP A 77 -13.76 19.18 2.31
N PRO A 78 -14.53 18.15 1.97
CA PRO A 78 -14.17 17.25 0.86
C PRO A 78 -14.02 17.96 -0.48
N ARG A 79 -14.69 19.08 -0.71
CA ARG A 79 -14.56 19.89 -1.92
C ARG A 79 -13.20 20.56 -2.10
N LYS A 80 -12.34 20.54 -1.06
CA LYS A 80 -10.96 21.01 -1.15
C LYS A 80 -9.99 19.91 -1.66
N ILE A 81 -10.45 18.68 -1.80
CA ILE A 81 -9.69 17.59 -2.41
C ILE A 81 -9.63 17.85 -3.91
N GLY A 82 -8.46 18.20 -4.42
CA GLY A 82 -8.25 18.48 -5.84
C GLY A 82 -7.83 17.24 -6.66
N ALA A 83 -7.51 16.13 -6.02
CA ALA A 83 -7.19 14.87 -6.71
C ALA A 83 -7.55 13.66 -5.86
N VAL A 84 -8.04 12.60 -6.52
CA VAL A 84 -8.28 11.27 -5.95
C VAL A 84 -7.59 10.22 -6.82
N TYR A 85 -6.66 9.49 -6.23
CA TYR A 85 -5.94 8.39 -6.89
C TYR A 85 -6.09 7.10 -6.12
N VAL A 86 -6.46 6.03 -6.84
CA VAL A 86 -6.57 4.68 -6.28
C VAL A 86 -5.51 3.78 -6.92
N GLY A 87 -4.61 3.25 -6.10
CA GLY A 87 -3.65 2.24 -6.49
C GLY A 87 -4.16 0.85 -6.13
N SER A 88 -4.23 -0.05 -7.11
CA SER A 88 -4.71 -1.42 -6.93
C SER A 88 -4.24 -2.33 -8.05
N GLU A 89 -4.21 -3.63 -7.81
CA GLU A 89 -4.09 -4.67 -8.84
C GLU A 89 -5.39 -5.46 -9.02
N SER A 90 -6.46 -5.05 -8.32
CA SER A 90 -7.77 -5.72 -8.31
C SER A 90 -8.92 -4.73 -8.46
N HIS A 91 -8.76 -3.75 -9.37
CA HIS A 91 -9.83 -2.83 -9.73
C HIS A 91 -11.04 -3.61 -10.27
N PRO A 92 -12.28 -3.29 -9.82
CA PRO A 92 -13.47 -4.02 -10.29
C PRO A 92 -13.82 -3.68 -11.74
N TYR A 93 -13.34 -2.56 -12.27
CA TYR A 93 -13.57 -2.13 -13.66
C TYR A 93 -12.24 -1.95 -14.39
N VAL A 94 -12.21 -2.34 -15.66
CA VAL A 94 -11.01 -2.22 -16.50
C VAL A 94 -10.86 -0.80 -17.07
N VAL A 95 -11.97 -0.08 -17.30
CA VAL A 95 -11.98 1.23 -17.97
C VAL A 95 -12.44 2.36 -17.05
N LYS A 96 -13.48 2.14 -16.26
CA LYS A 96 -14.00 3.15 -15.33
C LYS A 96 -13.08 3.27 -14.12
N PRO A 97 -12.49 4.47 -13.82
CA PRO A 97 -11.66 4.65 -12.65
C PRO A 97 -12.41 4.44 -11.34
N SER A 98 -11.82 3.72 -10.40
CA SER A 98 -12.33 3.50 -9.05
C SER A 98 -12.44 4.82 -8.28
N GLY A 99 -11.46 5.70 -8.46
CA GLY A 99 -11.40 7.00 -7.81
C GLY A 99 -12.59 7.92 -8.13
N THR A 100 -13.28 7.76 -9.28
CA THR A 100 -14.48 8.55 -9.59
C THR A 100 -15.62 8.23 -8.63
N THR A 101 -15.83 6.94 -8.33
CA THR A 101 -16.85 6.52 -7.36
C THR A 101 -16.49 6.96 -5.94
N VAL A 102 -15.20 6.87 -5.58
CA VAL A 102 -14.72 7.35 -4.27
C VAL A 102 -14.95 8.84 -4.12
N GLY A 103 -14.52 9.66 -5.10
CA GLY A 103 -14.69 11.13 -5.06
C GLY A 103 -16.14 11.56 -4.95
N GLU A 104 -17.04 10.92 -5.71
CA GLU A 104 -18.48 11.17 -5.64
C GLU A 104 -19.04 10.80 -4.27
N SER A 105 -18.69 9.62 -3.74
CA SER A 105 -19.16 9.16 -2.43
C SER A 105 -18.75 10.08 -1.28
N LEU A 106 -17.59 10.73 -1.39
CA LEU A 106 -17.07 11.69 -0.40
C LEU A 106 -17.69 13.08 -0.54
N GLY A 107 -18.36 13.39 -1.66
CA GLY A 107 -18.82 14.73 -2.00
C GLY A 107 -17.69 15.68 -2.43
N ALA A 108 -16.61 15.13 -2.99
CA ALA A 108 -15.45 15.90 -3.47
C ALA A 108 -15.62 16.42 -4.92
N THR A 109 -16.58 15.87 -5.66
CA THR A 109 -16.87 16.24 -7.05
C THR A 109 -17.57 17.60 -7.16
N PRO A 110 -17.59 18.29 -8.37
CA PRO A 110 -17.01 17.83 -9.63
C PRO A 110 -15.56 18.31 -9.90
N ASP A 111 -15.02 19.22 -9.13
CA ASP A 111 -13.77 19.94 -9.43
C ASP A 111 -12.53 19.17 -8.95
N ILE A 112 -12.40 17.90 -9.36
CA ILE A 112 -11.30 17.02 -8.96
C ILE A 112 -10.64 16.32 -10.15
N HIS A 113 -9.34 16.09 -10.06
CA HIS A 113 -8.59 15.18 -10.91
C HIS A 113 -8.70 13.75 -10.38
N CYS A 114 -8.78 12.76 -11.27
CA CYS A 114 -8.89 11.37 -10.86
C CYS A 114 -8.15 10.43 -11.83
N ALA A 115 -7.46 9.44 -11.27
CA ALA A 115 -6.90 8.31 -12.00
C ALA A 115 -6.73 7.10 -11.09
N ASP A 116 -6.71 5.92 -11.70
CA ASP A 116 -6.31 4.68 -11.06
C ASP A 116 -4.86 4.34 -11.46
N PHE A 117 -4.10 3.76 -10.54
CA PHE A 117 -2.74 3.31 -10.77
C PHE A 117 -2.65 1.79 -10.68
N GLU A 118 -1.90 1.20 -11.61
CA GLU A 118 -1.51 -0.21 -11.62
C GLU A 118 0.00 -0.32 -11.50
N PHE A 119 0.47 -0.87 -10.40
CA PHE A 119 1.88 -1.21 -10.18
C PHE A 119 2.00 -2.32 -9.12
N ALA A 120 1.25 -3.39 -9.30
CA ALA A 120 1.15 -4.44 -8.28
C ALA A 120 0.98 -3.82 -6.87
N CYS A 121 1.65 -4.36 -5.86
CA CYS A 121 1.53 -3.88 -4.48
C CYS A 121 2.02 -2.43 -4.24
N LYS A 122 2.84 -1.86 -5.14
CA LYS A 122 3.38 -0.48 -5.03
C LYS A 122 2.39 0.61 -5.45
N ALA A 123 1.27 0.27 -6.10
CA ALA A 123 0.36 1.24 -6.70
C ALA A 123 -0.15 2.31 -5.70
N GLY A 124 -0.39 1.94 -4.43
CA GLY A 124 -0.80 2.89 -3.38
C GLY A 124 0.27 3.93 -3.05
N SER A 125 1.54 3.54 -2.94
CA SER A 125 2.63 4.48 -2.71
C SER A 125 2.94 5.36 -3.93
N GLU A 126 2.63 4.90 -5.15
CA GLU A 126 2.67 5.74 -6.35
C GLU A 126 1.61 6.85 -6.30
N ALA A 127 0.40 6.52 -5.87
CA ALA A 127 -0.66 7.51 -5.65
C ALA A 127 -0.22 8.58 -4.63
N MET A 128 0.45 8.18 -3.53
CA MET A 128 1.01 9.10 -2.55
C MET A 128 2.07 10.02 -3.17
N PHE A 129 3.01 9.46 -3.95
CA PHE A 129 4.08 10.21 -4.60
C PHE A 129 3.53 11.30 -5.54
N VAL A 130 2.51 10.96 -6.34
CA VAL A 130 1.87 11.93 -7.24
C VAL A 130 1.13 13.01 -6.46
N CYS A 131 0.37 12.65 -5.41
CA CYS A 131 -0.30 13.61 -4.55
C CYS A 131 0.68 14.60 -3.89
N LEU A 132 1.81 14.10 -3.37
CA LEU A 132 2.86 14.96 -2.81
C LEU A 132 3.38 15.99 -3.83
N GLY A 133 3.62 15.54 -5.07
CA GLY A 133 4.05 16.43 -6.15
C GLY A 133 3.02 17.51 -6.51
N LEU A 134 1.75 17.14 -6.64
CA LEU A 134 0.67 18.08 -6.98
C LEU A 134 0.39 19.09 -5.85
N VAL A 135 0.39 18.65 -4.60
CA VAL A 135 0.25 19.53 -3.44
C VAL A 135 1.49 20.43 -3.31
N GLY A 136 2.69 19.85 -3.46
CA GLY A 136 3.96 20.58 -3.39
C GLY A 136 4.04 21.71 -4.42
N SER A 137 3.64 21.46 -5.66
CA SER A 137 3.60 22.45 -6.74
C SER A 137 2.51 23.52 -6.56
N GLY A 138 1.56 23.30 -5.64
CA GLY A 138 0.40 24.18 -5.47
C GLY A 138 -0.69 24.00 -6.54
N SER A 139 -0.61 22.93 -7.34
CA SER A 139 -1.64 22.61 -8.35
C SER A 139 -2.98 22.24 -7.71
N ILE A 140 -2.94 21.65 -6.50
CA ILE A 140 -4.11 21.30 -5.70
C ILE A 140 -3.87 21.64 -4.23
N GLU A 141 -4.95 21.85 -3.46
CA GLU A 141 -4.85 22.09 -2.00
C GLU A 141 -4.61 20.79 -1.24
N TYR A 142 -5.44 19.78 -1.49
CA TYR A 142 -5.30 18.43 -0.90
C TYR A 142 -5.39 17.35 -1.97
N GLY A 143 -4.61 16.30 -1.80
CA GLY A 143 -4.65 15.08 -2.62
C GLY A 143 -5.01 13.87 -1.78
N LEU A 144 -5.93 13.04 -2.25
CA LEU A 144 -6.32 11.77 -1.61
C LEU A 144 -5.66 10.61 -2.36
N ALA A 145 -4.75 9.93 -1.69
CA ALA A 145 -4.08 8.72 -2.17
C ALA A 145 -4.61 7.49 -1.45
N ILE A 146 -4.98 6.46 -2.19
CA ILE A 146 -5.55 5.23 -1.66
C ILE A 146 -4.79 4.03 -2.23
N GLY A 147 -4.45 3.08 -1.36
CA GLY A 147 -4.04 1.74 -1.75
C GLY A 147 -5.07 0.74 -1.27
N ALA A 148 -5.64 -0.07 -2.15
CA ALA A 148 -6.68 -1.02 -1.79
C ALA A 148 -6.67 -2.25 -2.69
N ASP A 149 -6.83 -3.44 -2.12
CA ASP A 149 -6.91 -4.68 -2.89
C ASP A 149 -7.88 -5.71 -2.28
N THR A 150 -8.47 -6.50 -3.17
CA THR A 150 -9.20 -7.74 -2.89
C THR A 150 -8.55 -8.92 -3.61
N SER A 151 -7.25 -8.87 -3.80
CA SER A 151 -6.51 -9.88 -4.57
C SER A 151 -6.61 -11.27 -3.95
N GLN A 152 -6.66 -12.29 -4.80
CA GLN A 152 -6.79 -13.69 -4.40
C GLN A 152 -5.69 -14.53 -5.02
N GLY A 153 -5.19 -15.52 -4.27
CA GLY A 153 -4.34 -16.57 -4.81
C GLY A 153 -5.17 -17.64 -5.53
N ALA A 154 -4.59 -18.28 -6.54
CA ALA A 154 -5.23 -19.44 -7.17
C ALA A 154 -5.43 -20.56 -6.14
N PRO A 155 -6.54 -21.33 -6.25
CA PRO A 155 -6.80 -22.46 -5.38
C PRO A 155 -5.61 -23.44 -5.33
N GLY A 156 -5.13 -23.76 -4.13
CA GLY A 156 -3.97 -24.63 -3.90
C GLY A 156 -2.60 -23.98 -4.08
N ASP A 157 -2.53 -22.72 -4.53
CA ASP A 157 -1.27 -21.96 -4.65
C ASP A 157 -0.82 -21.38 -3.30
N ALA A 158 0.48 -21.15 -3.15
CA ALA A 158 1.04 -20.54 -1.93
C ALA A 158 0.47 -19.13 -1.66
N LEU A 159 0.10 -18.39 -2.71
CA LEU A 159 -0.55 -17.07 -2.59
C LEU A 159 -1.92 -17.15 -1.93
N GLU A 160 -2.64 -18.27 -2.03
CA GLU A 160 -3.94 -18.44 -1.38
C GLU A 160 -3.86 -18.25 0.14
N TYR A 161 -2.72 -18.61 0.74
CA TYR A 161 -2.48 -18.49 2.18
C TYR A 161 -2.17 -17.06 2.63
N THR A 162 -1.76 -16.18 1.72
CA THR A 162 -1.31 -14.83 2.06
C THR A 162 -2.16 -13.72 1.44
N ALA A 163 -2.70 -13.93 0.23
CA ALA A 163 -3.49 -12.90 -0.48
C ALA A 163 -4.74 -12.52 0.31
N ALA A 164 -4.85 -11.24 0.63
CA ALA A 164 -5.84 -10.71 1.56
C ALA A 164 -6.49 -9.43 1.02
N ALA A 165 -7.51 -8.94 1.70
CA ALA A 165 -8.24 -7.73 1.36
C ALA A 165 -8.03 -6.63 2.40
N GLY A 166 -7.91 -5.39 1.95
CA GLY A 166 -7.79 -4.22 2.80
C GLY A 166 -7.55 -2.94 2.01
N ALA A 167 -7.75 -1.80 2.65
CA ALA A 167 -7.52 -0.48 2.09
C ALA A 167 -6.85 0.44 3.10
N ALA A 168 -5.98 1.32 2.62
CA ALA A 168 -5.40 2.44 3.34
C ALA A 168 -5.56 3.71 2.51
N ALA A 169 -5.90 4.82 3.15
CA ALA A 169 -6.09 6.11 2.51
C ALA A 169 -5.32 7.20 3.27
N PHE A 170 -4.68 8.10 2.51
CA PHE A 170 -3.94 9.22 3.04
C PHE A 170 -4.34 10.51 2.32
N ILE A 171 -4.60 11.55 3.09
CA ILE A 171 -4.79 12.91 2.57
C ILE A 171 -3.46 13.65 2.71
N MET A 172 -2.94 14.11 1.59
CA MET A 172 -1.74 14.95 1.51
C MET A 172 -2.14 16.41 1.48
N GLY A 173 -1.45 17.25 2.24
CA GLY A 173 -1.72 18.67 2.33
C GLY A 173 -0.53 19.46 2.89
N LYS A 174 -0.73 20.76 3.10
CA LYS A 174 0.25 21.68 3.69
C LYS A 174 -0.15 22.14 5.09
N ASP A 175 -1.43 21.98 5.44
CA ASP A 175 -1.99 22.43 6.72
C ASP A 175 -2.24 21.22 7.64
N ASN A 176 -2.09 21.44 8.94
CA ASN A 176 -2.33 20.43 9.98
C ASN A 176 -1.60 19.11 9.72
N ILE A 177 -0.36 19.18 9.27
CA ILE A 177 0.47 18.03 8.93
C ILE A 177 0.69 17.16 10.18
N ILE A 178 0.31 15.89 10.11
CA ILE A 178 0.53 14.87 11.14
C ILE A 178 1.90 14.24 10.99
N ALA A 179 2.33 14.04 9.72
CA ALA A 179 3.64 13.50 9.36
C ALA A 179 4.12 14.17 8.09
N GLU A 180 5.27 14.81 8.16
CA GLU A 180 5.93 15.46 7.03
C GLU A 180 6.53 14.43 6.09
N ALA A 181 6.43 14.65 4.77
CA ALA A 181 7.15 13.89 3.76
C ALA A 181 8.53 14.53 3.54
N VAL A 182 9.52 14.06 4.28
CA VAL A 182 10.88 14.64 4.26
C VAL A 182 11.58 14.40 2.93
N ASP A 183 11.51 13.17 2.40
CA ASP A 183 12.14 12.82 1.13
C ASP A 183 11.55 11.55 0.52
N THR A 184 11.83 11.31 -0.76
CA THR A 184 11.41 10.12 -1.51
C THR A 184 12.56 9.58 -2.35
N TYR A 185 12.55 8.25 -2.58
CA TYR A 185 13.47 7.60 -3.50
C TYR A 185 12.77 6.48 -4.26
N SER A 186 12.87 6.50 -5.56
CA SER A 186 12.29 5.47 -6.43
C SER A 186 13.37 4.56 -7.00
N PHE A 187 13.14 3.25 -6.95
CA PHE A 187 14.00 2.22 -7.53
C PHE A 187 13.15 1.24 -8.34
N MET A 188 13.38 1.18 -9.63
CA MET A 188 12.60 0.34 -10.55
C MET A 188 13.51 -0.41 -11.51
N THR A 189 13.19 -1.66 -11.76
CA THR A 189 13.73 -2.45 -12.85
C THR A 189 12.59 -3.28 -13.46
N ASP A 190 12.69 -3.62 -14.74
CA ASP A 190 11.77 -4.60 -15.34
C ASP A 190 12.12 -6.00 -14.81
N THR A 191 11.30 -6.49 -13.87
CA THR A 191 11.49 -7.80 -13.23
C THR A 191 10.19 -8.59 -13.33
N PRO A 192 10.12 -9.64 -14.16
CA PRO A 192 8.90 -10.40 -14.41
C PRO A 192 8.67 -11.44 -13.30
N ASP A 193 8.42 -10.97 -12.08
CA ASP A 193 8.28 -11.83 -10.89
C ASP A 193 6.84 -12.02 -10.42
N PHE A 194 5.94 -11.07 -10.73
CA PHE A 194 4.53 -11.11 -10.34
C PHE A 194 3.68 -10.42 -11.42
N TRP A 195 2.65 -11.09 -11.93
CA TRP A 195 1.81 -10.58 -13.01
C TRP A 195 0.44 -11.24 -13.04
N ARG A 196 -0.54 -10.58 -13.66
CA ARG A 196 -1.82 -11.14 -14.09
C ARG A 196 -2.11 -10.65 -15.51
N ARG A 197 -2.28 -11.58 -16.45
CA ARG A 197 -2.69 -11.23 -17.82
C ARG A 197 -4.20 -11.05 -17.91
N GLU A 198 -4.62 -10.37 -18.96
CA GLU A 198 -6.03 -10.29 -19.33
C GLU A 198 -6.66 -11.69 -19.41
N TYR A 199 -7.91 -11.81 -19.02
CA TYR A 199 -8.67 -13.09 -18.93
C TYR A 199 -8.12 -14.10 -17.91
N GLN A 200 -7.24 -13.71 -17.02
CA GLN A 200 -6.81 -14.54 -15.90
C GLN A 200 -7.46 -14.05 -14.59
N PHE A 201 -8.07 -14.96 -13.83
CA PHE A 201 -8.70 -14.62 -12.55
C PHE A 201 -7.68 -14.37 -11.44
N TYR A 202 -6.54 -15.05 -11.49
CA TYR A 202 -5.56 -15.03 -10.40
C TYR A 202 -4.20 -14.54 -10.88
N PRO A 203 -3.47 -13.78 -10.04
CA PRO A 203 -2.09 -13.44 -10.31
C PRO A 203 -1.20 -14.67 -10.29
N ARG A 204 -0.08 -14.57 -10.96
CA ARG A 204 1.00 -15.56 -10.97
C ARG A 204 2.27 -14.95 -10.43
N HIS A 205 3.11 -15.79 -9.85
CA HIS A 205 4.42 -15.39 -9.38
C HIS A 205 5.51 -16.35 -9.89
N ALA A 206 6.74 -15.84 -9.95
CA ALA A 206 7.89 -16.58 -10.47
C ALA A 206 8.59 -17.41 -9.38
N SER A 207 7.83 -18.03 -8.46
CA SER A 207 8.35 -18.87 -7.37
C SER A 207 9.47 -18.18 -6.58
N ARG A 208 10.68 -18.75 -6.56
CA ARG A 208 11.83 -18.17 -5.84
C ARG A 208 12.25 -16.80 -6.34
N PHE A 209 12.01 -16.47 -7.62
CA PHE A 209 12.37 -15.18 -8.20
C PHE A 209 11.58 -14.01 -7.60
N THR A 210 10.39 -14.24 -7.08
CA THR A 210 9.61 -13.21 -6.35
C THR A 210 10.32 -12.76 -5.06
N GLY A 211 11.13 -13.61 -4.45
CA GLY A 211 11.91 -13.29 -3.25
C GLY A 211 13.24 -12.63 -3.56
N ASP A 212 14.27 -13.43 -3.82
CA ASP A 212 15.66 -12.95 -3.85
C ASP A 212 15.97 -11.98 -5.00
N PRO A 213 15.66 -12.24 -6.28
CA PRO A 213 15.97 -11.30 -7.35
C PRO A 213 15.00 -10.12 -7.43
N ALA A 214 13.75 -10.22 -6.91
CA ALA A 214 12.77 -9.16 -7.00
C ALA A 214 12.62 -8.39 -5.69
N TYR A 215 11.91 -8.92 -4.71
CA TYR A 215 11.61 -8.22 -3.46
C TYR A 215 12.89 -7.70 -2.76
N PHE A 216 13.85 -8.57 -2.49
CA PHE A 216 15.06 -8.17 -1.76
C PHE A 216 15.93 -7.22 -2.57
N LYS A 217 16.08 -7.43 -3.88
CA LYS A 217 16.82 -6.50 -4.76
C LYS A 217 16.24 -5.09 -4.70
N HIS A 218 14.90 -4.97 -4.86
CA HIS A 218 14.26 -3.66 -4.94
C HIS A 218 14.24 -2.95 -3.58
N ILE A 219 13.83 -3.62 -2.52
CA ILE A 219 13.78 -3.00 -1.19
C ILE A 219 15.17 -2.65 -0.66
N LEU A 220 16.18 -3.52 -0.87
CA LEU A 220 17.55 -3.21 -0.47
C LEU A 220 18.14 -2.07 -1.33
N GLY A 221 17.87 -2.06 -2.63
CA GLY A 221 18.31 -0.99 -3.52
C GLY A 221 17.73 0.37 -3.11
N ALA A 222 16.40 0.45 -2.98
CA ALA A 222 15.72 1.66 -2.57
C ALA A 222 16.14 2.09 -1.14
N GLY A 223 16.16 1.16 -0.19
CA GLY A 223 16.47 1.46 1.21
C GLY A 223 17.89 1.96 1.42
N LYS A 224 18.88 1.34 0.79
CA LYS A 224 20.30 1.81 0.85
C LYS A 224 20.45 3.19 0.24
N ALA A 225 19.88 3.40 -0.95
CA ALA A 225 19.96 4.68 -1.64
C ALA A 225 19.23 5.79 -0.88
N MET A 226 18.10 5.48 -0.25
CA MET A 226 17.38 6.45 0.60
C MET A 226 18.21 6.82 1.83
N LEU A 227 18.77 5.86 2.56
CA LEU A 227 19.62 6.12 3.73
C LEU A 227 20.84 6.98 3.37
N GLU A 228 21.46 6.72 2.20
CA GLU A 228 22.56 7.52 1.68
C GLU A 228 22.10 8.95 1.32
N LYS A 229 20.96 9.08 0.63
CA LYS A 229 20.38 10.37 0.21
C LYS A 229 20.11 11.27 1.41
N VAL A 230 19.44 10.75 2.43
CA VAL A 230 19.10 11.52 3.64
C VAL A 230 20.26 11.60 4.65
N LYS A 231 21.40 10.92 4.37
CA LYS A 231 22.59 10.86 5.25
C LYS A 231 22.29 10.38 6.67
N MET A 232 21.32 9.47 6.81
CA MET A 232 20.89 8.91 8.09
C MET A 232 21.25 7.43 8.17
N LYS A 233 21.37 6.92 9.40
CA LYS A 233 21.61 5.50 9.71
C LYS A 233 20.31 4.85 10.20
N PRO A 234 20.12 3.53 10.07
CA PRO A 234 18.92 2.84 10.53
C PRO A 234 18.53 3.15 11.99
N LYS A 235 19.51 3.33 12.87
CA LYS A 235 19.32 3.67 14.29
C LYS A 235 18.69 5.06 14.52
N ASP A 236 18.76 5.95 13.52
CA ASP A 236 18.24 7.31 13.62
C ASP A 236 16.71 7.37 13.34
N PHE A 237 16.13 6.25 12.89
CA PHE A 237 14.69 6.09 12.66
C PHE A 237 14.03 5.40 13.86
N GLN A 238 12.85 5.89 14.23
CA GLN A 238 12.04 5.25 15.26
C GLN A 238 11.35 3.99 14.75
N TYR A 239 10.86 4.00 13.51
CA TYR A 239 10.15 2.91 12.86
C TYR A 239 10.63 2.71 11.43
N ALA A 240 10.52 1.47 10.95
CA ALA A 240 10.73 1.09 9.56
C ALA A 240 9.58 0.18 9.12
N VAL A 241 8.83 0.62 8.11
CA VAL A 241 7.70 -0.14 7.54
C VAL A 241 8.08 -0.58 6.14
N PHE A 242 7.93 -1.87 5.85
CA PHE A 242 8.22 -2.46 4.55
C PHE A 242 6.98 -3.16 4.02
N HIS A 243 6.88 -3.26 2.69
CA HIS A 243 5.87 -4.11 2.07
C HIS A 243 5.94 -5.55 2.61
N GLN A 244 4.76 -6.17 2.85
CA GLN A 244 4.61 -7.43 3.58
C GLN A 244 3.95 -8.52 2.74
N PRO A 245 4.65 -9.13 1.74
CA PRO A 245 4.09 -10.27 1.01
C PRO A 245 3.82 -11.49 1.91
N ASN A 246 4.55 -11.57 3.00
CA ASN A 246 4.43 -12.50 4.13
C ASN A 246 5.13 -11.91 5.35
N GLY A 247 5.00 -12.53 6.52
CA GLY A 247 5.61 -12.01 7.75
C GLY A 247 7.14 -12.14 7.85
N LYS A 248 7.80 -12.92 6.98
CA LYS A 248 9.26 -13.10 7.00
C LYS A 248 10.03 -12.04 6.23
N PHE A 249 9.53 -11.64 5.06
CA PHE A 249 10.24 -10.77 4.13
C PHE A 249 10.58 -9.41 4.74
N PRO A 250 9.64 -8.66 5.35
CA PRO A 250 9.93 -7.37 5.97
C PRO A 250 10.94 -7.49 7.12
N GLN A 251 10.87 -8.54 7.93
CA GLN A 251 11.83 -8.76 9.01
C GLN A 251 13.25 -9.05 8.49
N ARG A 252 13.35 -9.86 7.42
CA ARG A 252 14.66 -10.19 6.79
C ARG A 252 15.27 -8.96 6.13
N VAL A 253 14.50 -8.22 5.33
CA VAL A 253 15.02 -7.04 4.62
C VAL A 253 15.40 -5.91 5.59
N GLY A 254 14.61 -5.66 6.61
CA GLY A 254 14.93 -4.66 7.63
C GLY A 254 16.24 -4.98 8.35
N ARG A 255 16.45 -6.24 8.73
CA ARG A 255 17.73 -6.68 9.32
C ARG A 255 18.92 -6.50 8.36
N LEU A 256 18.74 -6.81 7.07
CA LEU A 256 19.77 -6.63 6.05
C LEU A 256 20.11 -5.15 5.80
N LEU A 257 19.16 -4.24 6.03
CA LEU A 257 19.37 -2.79 6.01
C LEU A 257 19.97 -2.25 7.33
N GLY A 258 20.02 -3.06 8.39
CA GLY A 258 20.57 -2.68 9.70
C GLY A 258 19.53 -2.17 10.71
N PHE A 259 18.23 -2.31 10.44
CA PHE A 259 17.16 -1.99 11.39
C PHE A 259 17.04 -3.05 12.48
N GLU A 260 16.74 -2.63 13.69
CA GLU A 260 16.44 -3.52 14.81
C GLU A 260 15.01 -4.06 14.72
N LYS A 261 14.78 -5.23 15.31
CA LYS A 261 13.46 -5.87 15.33
C LYS A 261 12.35 -4.96 15.86
N LYS A 262 12.60 -4.23 16.95
CA LYS A 262 11.64 -3.30 17.59
C LYS A 262 11.16 -2.18 16.65
N GLN A 263 12.00 -1.77 15.66
CA GLN A 263 11.65 -0.75 14.69
C GLN A 263 10.66 -1.27 13.62
N ILE A 264 10.60 -2.58 13.42
CA ILE A 264 9.81 -3.24 12.37
C ILE A 264 8.51 -3.82 12.94
N GLU A 265 8.53 -4.34 14.16
CA GLU A 265 7.43 -5.11 14.75
C GLU A 265 6.10 -4.36 14.80
N THR A 266 6.14 -3.06 15.08
CA THR A 266 4.93 -2.22 15.18
C THR A 266 4.16 -2.18 13.86
N GLY A 267 4.88 -2.20 12.71
CA GLY A 267 4.28 -2.19 11.38
C GLY A 267 3.97 -3.60 10.84
N LEU A 268 4.29 -4.68 11.56
CA LEU A 268 4.16 -6.04 11.06
C LEU A 268 2.75 -6.59 11.27
N LEU A 269 1.84 -6.31 10.35
CA LEU A 269 0.42 -6.70 10.41
C LEU A 269 0.10 -7.99 9.65
N CYS A 270 0.88 -8.35 8.66
CA CYS A 270 0.69 -9.50 7.79
C CYS A 270 0.41 -10.84 8.52
N PRO A 271 1.00 -11.15 9.70
CA PRO A 271 0.69 -12.38 10.43
C PRO A 271 -0.80 -12.56 10.77
N LYS A 272 -1.55 -11.47 10.95
CA LYS A 272 -2.98 -11.46 11.31
C LYS A 272 -3.92 -10.99 10.22
N LEU A 273 -3.40 -10.32 9.21
CA LEU A 273 -4.21 -9.76 8.14
C LEU A 273 -3.96 -10.40 6.78
N GLY A 274 -2.82 -11.06 6.60
CA GLY A 274 -2.33 -11.43 5.28
C GLY A 274 -1.69 -10.25 4.55
N ASN A 275 -1.39 -10.44 3.27
CA ASN A 275 -0.89 -9.41 2.36
C ASN A 275 -2.06 -8.68 1.70
N THR A 276 -2.29 -7.43 2.06
CA THR A 276 -3.33 -6.58 1.46
C THR A 276 -2.79 -5.79 0.25
N TYR A 277 -1.70 -6.23 -0.33
CA TYR A 277 -1.07 -5.68 -1.55
C TYR A 277 -0.89 -4.16 -1.46
N SER A 278 -1.54 -3.36 -2.31
CA SER A 278 -1.42 -1.90 -2.28
C SER A 278 -1.88 -1.27 -0.96
N GLY A 279 -2.76 -1.93 -0.21
CA GLY A 279 -3.21 -1.48 1.11
C GLY A 279 -2.17 -1.67 2.23
N SER A 280 -1.08 -2.41 1.97
CA SER A 280 0.00 -2.72 2.94
C SER A 280 1.40 -2.30 2.46
N SER A 281 1.48 -1.45 1.45
CA SER A 281 2.74 -0.99 0.84
C SER A 281 3.18 0.35 1.39
#